data_0b2e91ffb0cdd36f6af98db6fda0d638
#
_entry.id   0b2e91ffb0cdd36f6af98db6fda0d638
#
_cell.length_a   1.000
_cell.length_b   1.000
_cell.length_c   1.000
_cell.angle_alpha   90.00
_cell.angle_beta   90.00
_cell.angle_gamma   90.00
#
_symmetry.space_group_name_H-M   'P 1'
#
loop_
_entity.id
_entity.type
_entity.pdbx_description
1 polymer ?
#
loop_
_entity_poly.entity_id
_entity_poly.type
_entity_poly.pdbx_seq_one_letter_code
_entity_poly.pdbx_strand_id
1 'polypeptide(L)'
;MSQLEVALAEIKRGAEEILVEEELVAKLKEGRPLRIKLGMDPTAPDIHLGHTVILNKLKTFQDLGHEIILLIGDFTAMVGDPSGKNSTRPPLSEEAIKHNALTYAEQAFKILDPAKTRIEYNSSWLGELGATGMIKLAAKQTVARMMERDDFKKRYTGGQSIAIHEFLYPLLQGYDSVALKADVELGGTDQKFNLLMGRELQKDAGMAAQCVLMMPLLVGLDGVKKMSKSAANYIGVHDAPGEMFGKIMSITDDLMWNYYELLSSRPLAEIEEFKAGIAANTLNPRDVKIWLAKEIIARYHDEAAAEAAHEDFTQRFSKNAIPDEMPEVELALEGDGLAIANLLKDADLVATTSEALRMIKQGAVKRDGEKLEDGKALVGTGTAVYQVGKRKFARVIVK
;
A
#
# COMPACT_ATOMS: atom_id res chain seq x y z
N MET A 1 30.83 0.72 13.53
CA MET A 1 30.52 1.12 12.14
C MET A 1 30.79 2.62 11.97
N SER A 2 31.38 3.03 10.87
CA SER A 2 31.51 4.45 10.53
C SER A 2 30.12 5.06 10.24
N GLN A 3 30.01 6.40 10.30
CA GLN A 3 28.77 7.07 9.90
C GLN A 3 28.31 6.70 8.48
N LEU A 4 29.26 6.52 7.56
CA LEU A 4 28.99 6.10 6.19
C LEU A 4 28.40 4.68 6.12
N GLU A 5 28.93 3.74 6.90
CA GLU A 5 28.40 2.36 6.94
C GLU A 5 26.99 2.32 7.50
N VAL A 6 26.69 3.11 8.53
CA VAL A 6 25.35 3.23 9.10
C VAL A 6 24.39 3.83 8.06
N ALA A 7 24.78 4.94 7.43
CA ALA A 7 23.99 5.59 6.39
C ALA A 7 23.70 4.63 5.22
N LEU A 8 24.71 3.90 4.76
CA LEU A 8 24.58 2.95 3.66
C LEU A 8 23.66 1.77 4.04
N ALA A 9 23.73 1.28 5.27
CA ALA A 9 22.84 0.22 5.77
C ALA A 9 21.37 0.68 5.75
N GLU A 10 21.08 1.91 6.21
CA GLU A 10 19.73 2.48 6.18
C GLU A 10 19.23 2.73 4.74
N ILE A 11 20.11 3.19 3.85
CA ILE A 11 19.78 3.36 2.43
C ILE A 11 19.45 2.00 1.78
N LYS A 12 20.20 0.96 2.10
CA LYS A 12 20.02 -0.41 1.54
C LYS A 12 18.82 -1.14 2.11
N ARG A 13 18.33 -0.77 3.28
CA ARG A 13 17.19 -1.44 3.93
C ARG A 13 15.99 -1.52 2.99
N GLY A 14 15.50 -2.72 2.72
CA GLY A 14 14.34 -2.95 1.87
C GLY A 14 14.49 -2.53 0.40
N ALA A 15 15.68 -2.08 -0.03
CA ALA A 15 15.94 -1.81 -1.43
C ALA A 15 16.11 -3.13 -2.20
N GLU A 16 15.42 -3.25 -3.33
CA GLU A 16 15.54 -4.42 -4.22
C GLU A 16 16.86 -4.39 -5.01
N GLU A 17 17.22 -3.21 -5.50
CA GLU A 17 18.43 -3.05 -6.31
C GLU A 17 18.96 -1.61 -6.23
N ILE A 18 20.28 -1.46 -6.18
CA ILE A 18 20.98 -0.18 -6.28
C ILE A 18 21.95 -0.23 -7.46
N LEU A 19 21.78 0.65 -8.44
CA LEU A 19 22.61 0.78 -9.65
C LEU A 19 23.23 2.18 -9.70
N VAL A 20 24.50 2.38 -9.47
CA VAL A 20 25.58 1.44 -9.14
C VAL A 20 25.98 1.72 -7.68
N GLU A 21 26.09 0.68 -6.84
CA GLU A 21 26.33 0.89 -5.39
C GLU A 21 27.68 1.60 -5.14
N GLU A 22 28.73 1.25 -5.87
CA GLU A 22 30.06 1.87 -5.73
C GLU A 22 30.02 3.37 -6.07
N GLU A 23 29.21 3.77 -7.06
CA GLU A 23 29.00 5.17 -7.42
C GLU A 23 28.23 5.91 -6.31
N LEU A 24 27.25 5.25 -5.68
CA LEU A 24 26.53 5.82 -4.53
C LEU A 24 27.48 6.07 -3.36
N VAL A 25 28.31 5.07 -3.02
CA VAL A 25 29.32 5.20 -1.96
C VAL A 25 30.31 6.33 -2.27
N ALA A 26 30.73 6.47 -3.52
CA ALA A 26 31.60 7.56 -3.95
C ALA A 26 30.94 8.92 -3.74
N LYS A 27 29.67 9.10 -4.15
CA LYS A 27 28.90 10.32 -3.95
C LYS A 27 28.69 10.66 -2.47
N LEU A 28 28.38 9.65 -1.63
CA LEU A 28 28.25 9.85 -0.18
C LEU A 28 29.55 10.32 0.48
N LYS A 29 30.72 9.85 -0.01
CA LYS A 29 32.04 10.28 0.46
C LYS A 29 32.39 11.72 0.11
N GLU A 30 31.72 12.33 -0.86
CA GLU A 30 31.91 13.76 -1.18
C GLU A 30 31.50 14.68 -0.02
N GLY A 31 30.68 14.19 0.94
CA GLY A 31 30.27 14.93 2.13
C GLY A 31 29.33 16.13 1.87
N ARG A 32 28.83 16.27 0.65
CA ARG A 32 27.82 17.26 0.30
C ARG A 32 26.39 16.67 0.33
N PRO A 33 25.36 17.49 0.50
CA PRO A 33 24.00 17.06 0.23
C PRO A 33 23.87 16.56 -1.21
N LEU A 34 23.35 15.34 -1.38
CA LEU A 34 23.00 14.78 -2.68
C LEU A 34 21.59 15.21 -3.05
N ARG A 35 21.34 15.38 -4.35
CA ARG A 35 20.00 15.64 -4.90
C ARG A 35 19.29 14.31 -5.17
N ILE A 36 18.30 14.03 -4.35
CA ILE A 36 17.53 12.78 -4.38
C ILE A 36 16.19 13.06 -5.04
N LYS A 37 15.98 12.51 -6.22
CA LYS A 37 14.77 12.71 -7.04
C LYS A 37 13.80 11.55 -6.89
N LEU A 38 12.53 11.88 -6.74
CA LEU A 38 11.41 10.98 -7.02
C LEU A 38 10.44 11.68 -7.95
N GLY A 39 10.17 11.09 -9.11
CA GLY A 39 9.11 11.52 -10.02
C GLY A 39 7.80 10.81 -9.73
N MET A 40 6.71 11.56 -9.68
CA MET A 40 5.35 11.04 -9.48
C MET A 40 4.38 11.73 -10.43
N ASP A 41 3.77 10.96 -11.33
CA ASP A 41 2.67 11.46 -12.16
C ASP A 41 1.38 11.51 -11.33
N PRO A 42 0.68 12.64 -11.27
CA PRO A 42 -0.53 12.82 -10.46
C PRO A 42 -1.74 12.15 -11.13
N THR A 43 -1.74 10.81 -11.18
CA THR A 43 -2.74 10.01 -11.90
C THR A 43 -4.01 9.71 -11.11
N ALA A 44 -4.02 9.96 -9.81
CA ALA A 44 -5.17 9.77 -8.93
C ALA A 44 -5.02 10.68 -7.69
N PRO A 45 -6.15 11.12 -7.06
CA PRO A 45 -6.06 12.10 -5.96
C PRO A 45 -5.44 11.56 -4.66
N ASP A 46 -5.44 10.24 -4.44
CA ASP A 46 -4.99 9.66 -3.16
C ASP A 46 -3.83 8.70 -3.33
N ILE A 47 -2.97 8.65 -2.33
CA ILE A 47 -1.91 7.65 -2.20
C ILE A 47 -2.32 6.54 -1.21
N HIS A 48 -1.72 5.36 -1.35
CA HIS A 48 -1.87 4.23 -0.46
C HIS A 48 -0.50 3.75 0.05
N LEU A 49 -0.47 2.83 1.02
CA LEU A 49 0.77 2.37 1.64
C LEU A 49 1.82 1.87 0.64
N GLY A 50 1.41 1.37 -0.53
CA GLY A 50 2.36 1.01 -1.60
C GLY A 50 3.20 2.18 -2.11
N HIS A 51 2.63 3.39 -2.19
CA HIS A 51 3.38 4.60 -2.57
C HIS A 51 4.28 5.07 -1.42
N THR A 52 3.89 4.81 -0.18
CA THR A 52 4.65 5.28 0.98
C THR A 52 5.95 4.51 1.21
N VAL A 53 6.10 3.33 0.60
CA VAL A 53 7.39 2.59 0.61
C VAL A 53 8.52 3.47 0.10
N ILE A 54 8.33 4.10 -1.06
CA ILE A 54 9.34 4.94 -1.67
C ILE A 54 9.47 6.31 -0.96
N LEU A 55 8.35 6.85 -0.43
CA LEU A 55 8.38 8.08 0.36
C LEU A 55 9.13 7.89 1.69
N ASN A 56 8.99 6.74 2.34
CA ASN A 56 9.78 6.40 3.52
C ASN A 56 11.29 6.30 3.19
N LYS A 57 11.65 5.80 2.02
CA LYS A 57 13.04 5.79 1.56
C LYS A 57 13.55 7.20 1.28
N LEU A 58 12.75 8.09 0.70
CA LEU A 58 13.09 9.51 0.60
C LEU A 58 13.30 10.15 1.97
N LYS A 59 12.46 9.82 2.96
CA LYS A 59 12.61 10.28 4.34
C LYS A 59 13.95 9.84 4.94
N THR A 60 14.39 8.61 4.66
CA THR A 60 15.72 8.13 5.07
C THR A 60 16.83 9.05 4.53
N PHE A 61 16.80 9.41 3.24
CA PHE A 61 17.77 10.34 2.68
C PHE A 61 17.66 11.76 3.27
N GLN A 62 16.43 12.21 3.54
CA GLN A 62 16.18 13.51 4.16
C GLN A 62 16.79 13.58 5.57
N ASP A 63 16.65 12.52 6.36
CA ASP A 63 17.19 12.42 7.72
C ASP A 63 18.72 12.32 7.73
N LEU A 64 19.30 11.78 6.67
CA LEU A 64 20.74 11.77 6.43
C LEU A 64 21.29 13.13 5.92
N GLY A 65 20.43 14.15 5.76
CA GLY A 65 20.83 15.50 5.39
C GLY A 65 20.92 15.76 3.89
N HIS A 66 20.32 14.93 3.05
CA HIS A 66 20.28 15.11 1.61
C HIS A 66 19.10 15.98 1.16
N GLU A 67 19.22 16.62 -0.01
CA GLU A 67 18.17 17.43 -0.63
C GLU A 67 17.14 16.52 -1.31
N ILE A 68 15.89 16.61 -0.91
CA ILE A 68 14.81 15.87 -1.51
C ILE A 68 14.12 16.69 -2.59
N ILE A 69 14.00 16.12 -3.78
CA ILE A 69 13.28 16.68 -4.92
C ILE A 69 12.10 15.79 -5.24
N LEU A 70 10.91 16.23 -4.86
CA LEU A 70 9.66 15.61 -5.25
C LEU A 70 9.21 16.24 -6.58
N LEU A 71 9.40 15.52 -7.66
CA LEU A 71 9.02 15.95 -9.00
C LEU A 71 7.60 15.54 -9.30
N ILE A 72 6.75 16.51 -9.54
CA ILE A 72 5.39 16.28 -10.04
C ILE A 72 5.46 16.25 -11.57
N GLY A 73 5.14 15.10 -12.13
CA GLY A 73 5.12 14.86 -13.57
C GLY A 73 3.84 15.39 -14.22
N ASP A 74 3.61 16.70 -14.18
CA ASP A 74 2.42 17.32 -14.76
C ASP A 74 2.44 17.26 -16.30
N PHE A 75 3.60 17.39 -16.93
CA PHE A 75 3.75 17.20 -18.37
C PHE A 75 3.71 15.72 -18.74
N THR A 76 4.43 14.86 -18.02
CA THR A 76 4.48 13.42 -18.30
C THR A 76 3.15 12.73 -18.06
N ALA A 77 2.33 13.21 -17.13
CA ALA A 77 0.98 12.71 -16.91
C ALA A 77 0.05 12.90 -18.13
N MET A 78 0.27 13.94 -18.95
CA MET A 78 -0.45 14.14 -20.21
C MET A 78 -0.05 13.08 -21.27
N VAL A 79 1.20 12.62 -21.22
CA VAL A 79 1.70 11.56 -22.10
C VAL A 79 1.23 10.19 -21.63
N GLY A 80 1.30 9.94 -20.33
CA GLY A 80 0.91 8.71 -19.65
C GLY A 80 2.02 7.65 -19.65
N ASP A 81 2.40 7.21 -18.46
CA ASP A 81 3.42 6.18 -18.25
C ASP A 81 2.95 4.81 -18.82
N PRO A 82 3.67 4.26 -19.82
CA PRO A 82 3.36 2.95 -20.39
C PRO A 82 3.77 1.77 -19.48
N SER A 83 4.54 2.00 -18.41
CA SER A 83 5.11 0.95 -17.56
C SER A 83 4.07 -0.02 -17.01
N GLY A 84 4.27 -1.32 -17.28
CA GLY A 84 3.40 -2.38 -16.77
C GLY A 84 1.96 -2.35 -17.29
N LYS A 85 1.69 -1.71 -18.43
CA LYS A 85 0.36 -1.61 -19.04
C LYS A 85 0.24 -2.49 -20.29
N ASN A 86 -0.96 -3.02 -20.48
CA ASN A 86 -1.31 -3.81 -21.66
C ASN A 86 -1.98 -2.97 -22.76
N SER A 87 -2.24 -1.69 -22.48
CA SER A 87 -2.89 -0.74 -23.41
C SER A 87 -2.45 0.68 -23.10
N THR A 88 -2.54 1.56 -24.10
CA THR A 88 -2.30 3.00 -23.94
C THR A 88 -3.25 3.62 -22.92
N ARG A 89 -2.73 4.43 -22.02
CA ARG A 89 -3.56 5.19 -21.07
C ARG A 89 -4.30 6.34 -21.75
N PRO A 90 -5.56 6.58 -21.40
CA PRO A 90 -6.20 7.84 -21.77
C PRO A 90 -5.45 9.03 -21.13
N PRO A 91 -5.22 10.12 -21.87
CA PRO A 91 -4.62 11.33 -21.31
C PRO A 91 -5.54 11.94 -20.25
N LEU A 92 -4.95 12.51 -19.20
CA LEU A 92 -5.68 13.29 -18.18
C LEU A 92 -5.84 14.73 -18.65
N SER A 93 -6.92 15.41 -18.21
CA SER A 93 -7.05 16.85 -18.43
C SER A 93 -6.08 17.65 -17.54
N GLU A 94 -5.70 18.85 -17.98
CA GLU A 94 -4.83 19.72 -17.19
C GLU A 94 -5.42 20.06 -15.82
N GLU A 95 -6.75 20.25 -15.72
CA GLU A 95 -7.44 20.52 -14.47
C GLU A 95 -7.33 19.34 -13.50
N ALA A 96 -7.52 18.11 -14.00
CA ALA A 96 -7.37 16.89 -13.20
C ALA A 96 -5.93 16.73 -12.70
N ILE A 97 -4.93 17.00 -13.56
CA ILE A 97 -3.52 16.96 -13.21
C ILE A 97 -3.18 17.96 -12.11
N LYS A 98 -3.63 19.22 -12.24
CA LYS A 98 -3.40 20.26 -11.25
C LYS A 98 -4.04 19.93 -9.90
N HIS A 99 -5.27 19.44 -9.91
CA HIS A 99 -5.96 19.03 -8.68
C HIS A 99 -5.22 17.88 -7.98
N ASN A 100 -4.89 16.84 -8.72
CA ASN A 100 -4.18 15.68 -8.16
C ASN A 100 -2.77 16.03 -7.67
N ALA A 101 -2.07 16.97 -8.33
CA ALA A 101 -0.73 17.41 -7.95
C ALA A 101 -0.71 18.03 -6.54
N LEU A 102 -1.72 18.85 -6.22
CA LEU A 102 -1.85 19.45 -4.88
C LEU A 102 -2.05 18.37 -3.81
N THR A 103 -2.96 17.43 -4.05
CA THR A 103 -3.22 16.35 -3.09
C THR A 103 -2.02 15.42 -2.90
N TYR A 104 -1.21 15.18 -3.94
CA TYR A 104 0.01 14.37 -3.82
C TYR A 104 1.06 15.03 -2.92
N ALA A 105 1.28 16.32 -3.08
CA ALA A 105 2.20 17.07 -2.24
C ALA A 105 1.77 17.06 -0.77
N GLU A 106 0.50 17.35 -0.50
CA GLU A 106 -0.06 17.32 0.87
C GLU A 106 0.10 15.94 1.53
N GLN A 107 -0.15 14.88 0.80
CA GLN A 107 -0.03 13.51 1.31
C GLN A 107 1.43 13.09 1.51
N ALA A 108 2.34 13.50 0.61
CA ALA A 108 3.77 13.25 0.77
C ALA A 108 4.32 13.95 2.02
N PHE A 109 3.79 15.12 2.38
CA PHE A 109 4.17 15.86 3.57
C PHE A 109 3.67 15.27 4.90
N LYS A 110 2.87 14.22 4.88
CA LYS A 110 2.64 13.39 6.07
C LYS A 110 3.88 12.56 6.46
N ILE A 111 4.82 12.41 5.53
CA ILE A 111 6.05 11.61 5.71
C ILE A 111 7.29 12.51 5.63
N LEU A 112 7.35 13.39 4.64
CA LEU A 112 8.48 14.27 4.37
C LEU A 112 8.34 15.60 5.10
N ASP A 113 9.47 16.15 5.55
CA ASP A 113 9.54 17.52 6.06
C ASP A 113 9.41 18.53 4.90
N PRO A 114 8.35 19.36 4.87
CA PRO A 114 8.16 20.35 3.80
C PRO A 114 9.31 21.34 3.68
N ALA A 115 9.94 21.70 4.80
CA ALA A 115 11.04 22.67 4.83
C ALA A 115 12.33 22.12 4.17
N LYS A 116 12.42 20.80 4.00
CA LYS A 116 13.58 20.09 3.43
C LYS A 116 13.24 19.38 2.12
N THR A 117 12.08 19.66 1.55
CA THR A 117 11.61 19.04 0.30
C THR A 117 11.32 20.11 -0.72
N ARG A 118 12.02 20.04 -1.86
CA ARG A 118 11.76 20.88 -3.01
C ARG A 118 10.74 20.20 -3.93
N ILE A 119 9.63 20.88 -4.21
CA ILE A 119 8.66 20.44 -5.20
C ILE A 119 9.01 21.07 -6.53
N GLU A 120 9.08 20.26 -7.58
CA GLU A 120 9.33 20.71 -8.96
C GLU A 120 8.25 20.16 -9.89
N TYR A 121 8.01 20.86 -10.98
CA TYR A 121 7.05 20.48 -12.02
C TYR A 121 7.79 20.35 -13.34
N ASN A 122 7.70 19.20 -14.01
CA ASN A 122 8.47 18.97 -15.23
C ASN A 122 7.97 19.76 -16.45
N SER A 123 6.76 20.30 -16.40
CA SER A 123 6.31 21.29 -17.40
C SER A 123 7.21 22.50 -17.51
N SER A 124 7.93 22.87 -16.43
CA SER A 124 8.83 24.03 -16.40
C SER A 124 9.98 23.96 -17.42
N TRP A 125 10.48 22.77 -17.74
CA TRP A 125 11.53 22.57 -18.74
C TRP A 125 11.07 21.79 -19.96
N LEU A 126 10.14 20.83 -19.81
CA LEU A 126 9.64 20.05 -20.94
C LEU A 126 8.77 20.88 -21.87
N GLY A 127 8.00 21.83 -21.31
CA GLY A 127 7.20 22.78 -22.10
C GLY A 127 8.07 23.71 -22.96
N GLU A 128 9.29 24.04 -22.50
CA GLU A 128 10.21 24.92 -23.20
C GLU A 128 11.00 24.24 -24.33
N LEU A 129 11.03 22.89 -24.39
CA LEU A 129 11.77 22.15 -25.41
C LEU A 129 11.29 22.47 -26.83
N GLY A 130 10.01 22.69 -27.02
CA GLY A 130 9.40 22.89 -28.32
C GLY A 130 9.62 21.70 -29.28
N ALA A 131 9.19 21.80 -30.51
CA ALA A 131 9.31 20.70 -31.47
C ALA A 131 10.78 20.33 -31.78
N THR A 132 11.68 21.31 -31.90
CA THR A 132 13.10 21.06 -32.17
C THR A 132 13.79 20.35 -31.00
N GLY A 133 13.49 20.72 -29.75
CA GLY A 133 14.02 20.06 -28.56
C GLY A 133 13.52 18.64 -28.45
N MET A 134 12.24 18.39 -28.70
CA MET A 134 11.66 17.06 -28.71
C MET A 134 12.30 16.14 -29.77
N ILE A 135 12.55 16.64 -30.97
CA ILE A 135 13.25 15.86 -32.02
C ILE A 135 14.67 15.54 -31.58
N LYS A 136 15.40 16.51 -31.02
CA LYS A 136 16.76 16.29 -30.50
C LYS A 136 16.79 15.27 -29.35
N LEU A 137 15.79 15.30 -28.47
CA LEU A 137 15.66 14.33 -27.38
C LEU A 137 15.33 12.94 -27.93
N ALA A 138 14.37 12.82 -28.86
CA ALA A 138 14.01 11.57 -29.50
C ALA A 138 15.16 10.92 -30.27
N ALA A 139 16.04 11.74 -30.89
CA ALA A 139 17.21 11.27 -31.62
C ALA A 139 18.29 10.62 -30.74
N LYS A 140 18.20 10.75 -29.41
CA LYS A 140 19.18 10.16 -28.46
C LYS A 140 18.98 8.68 -28.23
N GLN A 141 17.84 8.12 -28.70
CA GLN A 141 17.54 6.71 -28.53
C GLN A 141 16.99 6.08 -29.84
N THR A 142 17.09 4.77 -29.92
CA THR A 142 16.60 4.00 -31.07
C THR A 142 15.32 3.26 -30.72
N VAL A 143 14.51 2.98 -31.74
CA VAL A 143 13.32 2.09 -31.57
C VAL A 143 13.73 0.71 -31.05
N ALA A 144 14.88 0.19 -31.49
CA ALA A 144 15.39 -1.10 -31.01
C ALA A 144 15.62 -1.09 -29.49
N ARG A 145 16.22 0.01 -28.96
CA ARG A 145 16.43 0.17 -27.52
C ARG A 145 15.11 0.28 -26.75
N MET A 146 14.13 1.02 -27.28
CA MET A 146 12.80 1.11 -26.66
C MET A 146 12.10 -0.25 -26.61
N MET A 147 12.30 -1.09 -27.65
CA MET A 147 11.71 -2.43 -27.74
C MET A 147 12.37 -3.46 -26.78
N GLU A 148 13.43 -3.10 -26.07
CA GLU A 148 13.97 -3.93 -24.97
C GLU A 148 13.08 -3.91 -23.73
N ARG A 149 12.17 -2.95 -23.60
CA ARG A 149 11.18 -2.95 -22.52
C ARG A 149 10.24 -4.13 -22.65
N ASP A 150 10.05 -4.86 -21.57
CA ASP A 150 9.21 -6.06 -21.53
C ASP A 150 7.76 -5.79 -21.95
N ASP A 151 7.17 -4.66 -21.53
CA ASP A 151 5.81 -4.28 -21.86
C ASP A 151 5.66 -3.97 -23.36
N PHE A 152 6.57 -3.19 -23.96
CA PHE A 152 6.56 -2.92 -25.39
C PHE A 152 6.80 -4.19 -26.21
N LYS A 153 7.77 -5.02 -25.83
CA LYS A 153 8.04 -6.28 -26.48
C LYS A 153 6.84 -7.22 -26.46
N LYS A 154 6.18 -7.37 -25.33
CA LYS A 154 4.98 -8.20 -25.16
C LYS A 154 3.82 -7.69 -26.03
N ARG A 155 3.57 -6.38 -25.99
CA ARG A 155 2.51 -5.75 -26.81
C ARG A 155 2.79 -5.90 -28.30
N TYR A 156 4.01 -5.65 -28.74
CA TYR A 156 4.41 -5.78 -30.15
C TYR A 156 4.24 -7.22 -30.66
N THR A 157 4.78 -8.21 -29.92
CA THR A 157 4.66 -9.62 -30.28
C THR A 157 3.23 -10.14 -30.21
N GLY A 158 2.41 -9.57 -29.30
CA GLY A 158 0.98 -9.88 -29.18
C GLY A 158 0.08 -9.14 -30.17
N GLY A 159 0.64 -8.36 -31.10
CA GLY A 159 -0.14 -7.58 -32.08
C GLY A 159 -0.94 -6.42 -31.47
N GLN A 160 -0.61 -6.00 -30.27
CA GLN A 160 -1.25 -4.86 -29.59
C GLN A 160 -0.61 -3.54 -30.02
N SER A 161 -1.44 -2.50 -30.14
CA SER A 161 -0.96 -1.18 -30.57
C SER A 161 -0.03 -0.54 -29.53
N ILE A 162 1.02 0.12 -30.02
CA ILE A 162 1.90 0.99 -29.25
C ILE A 162 1.87 2.36 -29.92
N ALA A 163 1.43 3.39 -29.21
CA ALA A 163 1.40 4.72 -29.77
C ALA A 163 2.79 5.37 -29.70
N ILE A 164 3.12 6.22 -30.68
CA ILE A 164 4.46 6.84 -30.80
C ILE A 164 4.82 7.66 -29.56
N HIS A 165 3.86 8.36 -28.94
CA HIS A 165 4.11 9.15 -27.75
C HIS A 165 4.58 8.31 -26.54
N GLU A 166 4.19 7.02 -26.50
CA GLU A 166 4.63 6.11 -25.43
C GLU A 166 6.16 5.88 -25.47
N PHE A 167 6.79 5.94 -26.64
CA PHE A 167 8.26 5.91 -26.75
C PHE A 167 8.95 7.18 -26.25
N LEU A 168 8.23 8.30 -26.19
CA LEU A 168 8.78 9.55 -25.67
C LEU A 168 8.80 9.56 -24.14
N TYR A 169 7.89 8.87 -23.48
CA TYR A 169 7.77 8.90 -22.02
C TYR A 169 9.10 8.60 -21.28
N PRO A 170 9.84 7.52 -21.58
CA PRO A 170 11.12 7.24 -20.91
C PRO A 170 12.16 8.35 -21.13
N LEU A 171 12.15 8.99 -22.30
CA LEU A 171 13.05 10.09 -22.62
C LEU A 171 12.71 11.36 -21.84
N LEU A 172 11.43 11.66 -21.67
CA LEU A 172 10.96 12.80 -20.88
C LEU A 172 11.34 12.63 -19.41
N GLN A 173 11.06 11.46 -18.82
CA GLN A 173 11.46 11.14 -17.44
C GLN A 173 12.99 11.17 -17.28
N GLY A 174 13.72 10.66 -18.25
CA GLY A 174 15.19 10.70 -18.24
C GLY A 174 15.73 12.12 -18.33
N TYR A 175 15.10 12.98 -19.11
CA TYR A 175 15.50 14.39 -19.24
C TYR A 175 15.24 15.18 -17.94
N ASP A 176 14.23 14.84 -17.17
CA ASP A 176 14.00 15.41 -15.83
C ASP A 176 15.25 15.26 -14.95
N SER A 177 15.96 14.14 -15.02
CA SER A 177 17.19 13.91 -14.26
C SER A 177 18.36 14.78 -14.75
N VAL A 178 18.39 15.11 -16.04
CA VAL A 178 19.34 16.07 -16.60
C VAL A 178 19.03 17.49 -16.11
N ALA A 179 17.78 17.92 -16.20
CA ALA A 179 17.33 19.25 -15.80
C ALA A 179 17.57 19.49 -14.29
N LEU A 180 17.24 18.52 -13.46
CA LEU A 180 17.41 18.59 -12.01
C LEU A 180 18.85 18.29 -11.56
N LYS A 181 19.69 17.78 -12.45
CA LYS A 181 21.04 17.28 -12.12
C LYS A 181 20.99 16.31 -10.95
N ALA A 182 20.10 15.34 -10.99
CA ALA A 182 19.87 14.39 -9.92
C ALA A 182 21.13 13.55 -9.63
N ASP A 183 21.45 13.35 -8.35
CA ASP A 183 22.53 12.46 -7.91
C ASP A 183 22.04 11.04 -7.69
N VAL A 184 20.81 10.90 -7.23
CA VAL A 184 20.11 9.62 -7.00
C VAL A 184 18.66 9.76 -7.46
N GLU A 185 18.14 8.78 -8.18
CA GLU A 185 16.73 8.68 -8.51
C GLU A 185 16.13 7.42 -7.90
N LEU A 186 14.99 7.58 -7.20
CA LEU A 186 14.24 6.50 -6.62
C LEU A 186 13.08 6.11 -7.54
N GLY A 187 12.75 4.82 -7.57
CA GLY A 187 11.58 4.30 -8.26
C GLY A 187 11.18 2.90 -7.79
N GLY A 188 10.02 2.43 -8.24
CA GLY A 188 9.66 1.02 -8.12
C GLY A 188 10.43 0.17 -9.13
N THR A 189 10.50 -1.14 -8.90
CA THR A 189 11.16 -2.09 -9.83
C THR A 189 10.57 -2.04 -11.24
N ASP A 190 9.30 -1.68 -11.37
CA ASP A 190 8.61 -1.51 -12.65
C ASP A 190 9.08 -0.27 -13.44
N GLN A 191 9.82 0.65 -12.81
CA GLN A 191 10.39 1.86 -13.41
C GLN A 191 11.83 1.70 -13.91
N LYS A 192 12.45 0.52 -13.76
CA LYS A 192 13.88 0.30 -14.04
C LYS A 192 14.35 0.88 -15.37
N PHE A 193 13.62 0.63 -16.45
CA PHE A 193 13.99 1.14 -17.77
C PHE A 193 14.02 2.67 -17.82
N ASN A 194 13.00 3.33 -17.27
CA ASN A 194 12.89 4.78 -17.26
C ASN A 194 14.02 5.41 -16.40
N LEU A 195 14.30 4.81 -15.24
CA LEU A 195 15.38 5.27 -14.35
C LEU A 195 16.76 5.16 -15.00
N LEU A 196 17.01 4.08 -15.73
CA LEU A 196 18.25 3.88 -16.49
C LEU A 196 18.38 4.88 -17.65
N MET A 197 17.26 5.28 -18.27
CA MET A 197 17.26 6.32 -19.29
C MET A 197 17.80 7.64 -18.75
N GLY A 198 17.49 7.99 -17.50
CA GLY A 198 18.05 9.16 -16.83
C GLY A 198 19.58 9.12 -16.77
N ARG A 199 20.16 7.97 -16.41
CA ARG A 199 21.61 7.76 -16.40
C ARG A 199 22.24 7.96 -17.78
N GLU A 200 21.61 7.39 -18.82
CA GLU A 200 22.10 7.49 -20.20
C GLU A 200 22.07 8.92 -20.69
N LEU A 201 20.97 9.65 -20.47
CA LEU A 201 20.85 11.05 -20.90
C LEU A 201 21.77 12.00 -20.12
N GLN A 202 22.04 11.75 -18.85
CA GLN A 202 23.03 12.52 -18.08
C GLN A 202 24.45 12.32 -18.63
N LYS A 203 24.85 11.08 -18.94
CA LYS A 203 26.14 10.80 -19.59
C LYS A 203 26.28 11.51 -20.94
N ASP A 204 25.23 11.45 -21.76
CA ASP A 204 25.20 12.14 -23.05
C ASP A 204 25.25 13.66 -22.92
N ALA A 205 24.75 14.22 -21.83
CA ALA A 205 24.86 15.62 -21.46
C ALA A 205 26.23 15.99 -20.81
N GLY A 206 27.19 15.07 -20.74
CA GLY A 206 28.48 15.26 -20.10
C GLY A 206 28.46 15.37 -18.58
N MET A 207 27.41 14.85 -17.95
CA MET A 207 27.22 14.86 -16.49
C MET A 207 27.60 13.51 -15.86
N ALA A 208 27.93 13.53 -14.55
CA ALA A 208 28.00 12.31 -13.78
C ALA A 208 26.61 11.67 -13.70
N ALA A 209 26.54 10.36 -13.99
CA ALA A 209 25.30 9.64 -13.96
C ALA A 209 24.72 9.53 -12.53
N GLN A 210 23.42 9.64 -12.40
CA GLN A 210 22.72 9.37 -11.15
C GLN A 210 22.84 7.90 -10.74
N CYS A 211 22.83 7.63 -9.44
CA CYS A 211 22.55 6.29 -8.95
C CYS A 211 21.04 6.03 -9.00
N VAL A 212 20.66 4.80 -9.25
CA VAL A 212 19.26 4.37 -9.25
C VAL A 212 19.02 3.46 -8.07
N LEU A 213 18.02 3.77 -7.25
CA LEU A 213 17.59 2.93 -6.13
C LEU A 213 16.17 2.47 -6.38
N MET A 214 15.99 1.17 -6.47
CA MET A 214 14.69 0.56 -6.72
C MET A 214 14.12 -0.08 -5.48
N MET A 215 12.89 0.30 -5.15
CA MET A 215 12.12 -0.32 -4.07
C MET A 215 11.20 -1.38 -4.64
N PRO A 216 10.98 -2.50 -3.92
CA PRO A 216 10.00 -3.49 -4.32
C PRO A 216 8.59 -2.91 -4.28
N LEU A 217 7.69 -3.49 -5.05
CA LEU A 217 6.28 -3.15 -5.00
C LEU A 217 5.63 -3.83 -3.79
N LEU A 218 4.99 -3.06 -2.93
CA LEU A 218 4.30 -3.59 -1.75
C LEU A 218 3.20 -4.56 -2.18
N VAL A 219 3.18 -5.74 -1.60
CA VAL A 219 2.11 -6.73 -1.80
C VAL A 219 0.84 -6.24 -1.10
N GLY A 220 -0.31 -6.35 -1.77
CA GLY A 220 -1.60 -5.94 -1.24
C GLY A 220 -2.18 -6.93 -0.22
N LEU A 221 -3.38 -6.59 0.28
CA LEU A 221 -4.09 -7.37 1.31
C LEU A 221 -4.39 -8.82 0.88
N ASP A 222 -4.42 -9.09 -0.42
CA ASP A 222 -4.62 -10.42 -0.99
C ASP A 222 -3.38 -11.35 -0.85
N GLY A 223 -2.24 -10.79 -0.43
CA GLY A 223 -0.99 -11.53 -0.23
C GLY A 223 -0.28 -11.97 -1.52
N VAL A 224 -0.76 -11.57 -2.70
CA VAL A 224 -0.26 -12.06 -4.01
C VAL A 224 0.06 -10.92 -4.96
N LYS A 225 -0.90 -10.02 -5.20
CA LYS A 225 -0.76 -8.93 -6.17
C LYS A 225 -0.17 -7.70 -5.51
N LYS A 226 0.52 -6.88 -6.31
CA LYS A 226 0.94 -5.56 -5.84
C LYS A 226 -0.27 -4.75 -5.34
N MET A 227 -0.07 -3.99 -4.28
CA MET A 227 -1.07 -3.10 -3.73
C MET A 227 -1.51 -2.08 -4.77
N SER A 228 -2.81 -2.03 -5.06
CA SER A 228 -3.38 -1.07 -5.99
C SER A 228 -4.87 -0.83 -5.76
N LYS A 229 -5.34 0.36 -6.10
CA LYS A 229 -6.78 0.70 -6.05
C LYS A 229 -7.60 -0.18 -7.00
N SER A 230 -7.10 -0.44 -8.20
CA SER A 230 -7.79 -1.27 -9.20
C SER A 230 -7.99 -2.72 -8.79
N ALA A 231 -7.12 -3.25 -7.91
CA ALA A 231 -7.27 -4.59 -7.33
C ALA A 231 -8.09 -4.61 -6.03
N ALA A 232 -8.51 -3.45 -5.52
CA ALA A 232 -9.22 -3.30 -4.24
C ALA A 232 -8.49 -3.97 -3.05
N ASN A 233 -7.16 -4.09 -3.11
CA ASN A 233 -6.30 -4.75 -2.12
C ASN A 233 -5.38 -3.76 -1.37
N TYR A 234 -5.81 -2.51 -1.21
CA TYR A 234 -4.99 -1.40 -0.71
C TYR A 234 -5.43 -0.89 0.67
N ILE A 235 -4.50 -0.21 1.33
CA ILE A 235 -4.73 0.61 2.52
C ILE A 235 -4.40 2.05 2.13
N GLY A 236 -5.40 2.94 2.16
CA GLY A 236 -5.22 4.36 1.89
C GLY A 236 -4.61 5.10 3.08
N VAL A 237 -3.81 6.13 2.84
CA VAL A 237 -3.26 6.96 3.92
C VAL A 237 -4.31 7.86 4.58
N HIS A 238 -5.49 7.96 3.99
CA HIS A 238 -6.67 8.68 4.51
C HIS A 238 -7.79 7.75 4.99
N ASP A 239 -7.57 6.42 4.95
CA ASP A 239 -8.55 5.49 5.51
C ASP A 239 -8.76 5.80 6.99
N ALA A 240 -9.97 5.61 7.48
CA ALA A 240 -10.27 5.81 8.89
C ALA A 240 -9.39 4.88 9.77
N PRO A 241 -8.92 5.32 10.95
CA PRO A 241 -8.02 4.55 11.82
C PRO A 241 -8.48 3.12 12.09
N GLY A 242 -9.78 2.91 12.36
CA GLY A 242 -10.35 1.58 12.59
C GLY A 242 -10.34 0.70 11.33
N GLU A 243 -10.51 1.30 10.13
CA GLU A 243 -10.43 0.60 8.86
C GLU A 243 -8.97 0.19 8.56
N MET A 244 -8.02 1.10 8.73
CA MET A 244 -6.59 0.80 8.60
C MET A 244 -6.19 -0.34 9.53
N PHE A 245 -6.62 -0.27 10.81
CA PHE A 245 -6.33 -1.29 11.81
C PHE A 245 -6.86 -2.66 11.38
N GLY A 246 -8.14 -2.73 10.99
CA GLY A 246 -8.77 -3.97 10.53
C GLY A 246 -8.07 -4.56 9.30
N LYS A 247 -7.71 -3.73 8.32
CA LYS A 247 -6.98 -4.14 7.11
C LYS A 247 -5.60 -4.70 7.46
N ILE A 248 -4.82 -4.04 8.33
CA ILE A 248 -3.50 -4.53 8.74
C ILE A 248 -3.63 -5.83 9.53
N MET A 249 -4.61 -5.95 10.43
CA MET A 249 -4.84 -7.18 11.17
C MET A 249 -5.27 -8.35 10.28
N SER A 250 -5.79 -8.10 9.08
CA SER A 250 -6.25 -9.14 8.14
C SER A 250 -5.13 -9.77 7.31
N ILE A 251 -3.94 -9.16 7.21
CA ILE A 251 -2.82 -9.73 6.45
C ILE A 251 -2.30 -11.01 7.11
N THR A 252 -1.66 -11.87 6.33
CA THR A 252 -1.00 -13.07 6.87
C THR A 252 0.21 -12.70 7.72
N ASP A 253 0.64 -13.62 8.60
CA ASP A 253 1.82 -13.38 9.44
C ASP A 253 3.11 -13.30 8.58
N ASP A 254 3.18 -14.01 7.46
CA ASP A 254 4.30 -13.90 6.51
C ASP A 254 4.34 -12.53 5.84
N LEU A 255 3.19 -12.01 5.40
CA LEU A 255 3.10 -10.69 4.78
C LEU A 255 3.40 -9.55 5.78
N MET A 256 3.12 -9.76 7.07
CA MET A 256 3.45 -8.80 8.13
C MET A 256 4.93 -8.42 8.12
N TRP A 257 5.84 -9.38 7.86
CA TRP A 257 7.27 -9.09 7.83
C TRP A 257 7.70 -8.21 6.67
N ASN A 258 7.06 -8.39 5.51
CA ASN A 258 7.27 -7.49 4.37
C ASN A 258 6.82 -6.05 4.71
N TYR A 259 5.69 -5.90 5.41
CA TYR A 259 5.22 -4.59 5.86
C TYR A 259 6.13 -3.98 6.92
N TYR A 260 6.67 -4.77 7.85
CA TYR A 260 7.68 -4.29 8.79
C TYR A 260 8.93 -3.79 8.10
N GLU A 261 9.43 -4.52 7.13
CA GLU A 261 10.65 -4.15 6.39
C GLU A 261 10.48 -2.85 5.62
N LEU A 262 9.34 -2.69 4.92
CA LEU A 262 9.12 -1.61 3.96
C LEU A 262 8.41 -0.38 4.54
N LEU A 263 7.65 -0.53 5.60
CA LEU A 263 6.79 0.54 6.13
C LEU A 263 7.18 0.97 7.54
N SER A 264 7.77 0.10 8.37
CA SER A 264 8.11 0.42 9.76
C SER A 264 9.38 1.26 9.85
N SER A 265 9.41 2.19 10.82
CA SER A 265 10.59 2.96 11.19
C SER A 265 11.45 2.26 12.26
N ARG A 266 11.02 1.09 12.77
CA ARG A 266 11.76 0.35 13.80
C ARG A 266 13.11 -0.13 13.27
N PRO A 267 14.15 -0.18 14.11
CA PRO A 267 15.44 -0.76 13.74
C PRO A 267 15.29 -2.22 13.27
N LEU A 268 16.08 -2.63 12.28
CA LEU A 268 16.07 -4.03 11.81
C LEU A 268 16.36 -5.03 12.94
N ALA A 269 17.23 -4.68 13.88
CA ALA A 269 17.53 -5.51 15.05
C ALA A 269 16.27 -5.85 15.87
N GLU A 270 15.40 -4.88 16.10
CA GLU A 270 14.13 -5.07 16.83
C GLU A 270 13.17 -5.99 16.03
N ILE A 271 13.13 -5.85 14.72
CA ILE A 271 12.31 -6.72 13.86
C ILE A 271 12.83 -8.18 13.93
N GLU A 272 14.15 -8.37 13.95
CA GLU A 272 14.73 -9.70 14.12
C GLU A 272 14.48 -10.29 15.52
N GLU A 273 14.45 -9.46 16.57
CA GLU A 273 14.03 -9.88 17.90
C GLU A 273 12.56 -10.33 17.92
N PHE A 274 11.67 -9.64 17.21
CA PHE A 274 10.27 -10.08 17.07
C PHE A 274 10.15 -11.43 16.38
N LYS A 275 10.90 -11.63 15.27
CA LYS A 275 10.93 -12.91 14.56
C LYS A 275 11.44 -14.04 15.48
N ALA A 276 12.55 -13.80 16.21
CA ALA A 276 13.10 -14.76 17.15
C ALA A 276 12.13 -15.07 18.30
N GLY A 277 11.43 -14.05 18.84
CA GLY A 277 10.43 -14.21 19.89
C GLY A 277 9.23 -15.05 19.46
N ILE A 278 8.75 -14.87 18.23
CA ILE A 278 7.67 -15.69 17.66
C ILE A 278 8.15 -17.13 17.45
N ALA A 279 9.35 -17.34 16.89
CA ALA A 279 9.92 -18.66 16.68
C ALA A 279 10.13 -19.42 18.00
N ALA A 280 10.46 -18.70 19.08
CA ALA A 280 10.61 -19.25 20.43
C ALA A 280 9.28 -19.39 21.19
N ASN A 281 8.14 -19.02 20.62
CA ASN A 281 6.82 -18.97 21.26
C ASN A 281 6.76 -18.06 22.50
N THR A 282 7.61 -17.05 22.58
CA THR A 282 7.62 -16.02 23.64
C THR A 282 6.82 -14.79 23.24
N LEU A 283 6.57 -14.56 21.95
CA LEU A 283 5.73 -13.51 21.40
C LEU A 283 4.61 -14.09 20.56
N ASN A 284 3.44 -13.46 20.60
CA ASN A 284 2.31 -13.81 19.76
C ASN A 284 2.37 -12.98 18.46
N PRO A 285 2.29 -13.59 17.25
CA PRO A 285 2.26 -12.86 15.99
C PRO A 285 1.17 -11.78 15.93
N ARG A 286 0.03 -12.03 16.62
CA ARG A 286 -1.06 -11.05 16.73
C ARG A 286 -0.59 -9.75 17.39
N ASP A 287 0.18 -9.84 18.48
CA ASP A 287 0.63 -8.66 19.23
C ASP A 287 1.64 -7.86 18.40
N VAL A 288 2.54 -8.55 17.71
CA VAL A 288 3.50 -7.95 16.77
C VAL A 288 2.74 -7.23 15.64
N LYS A 289 1.66 -7.82 15.12
CA LYS A 289 0.83 -7.17 14.09
C LYS A 289 0.08 -5.95 14.63
N ILE A 290 -0.39 -5.99 15.89
CA ILE A 290 -0.99 -4.84 16.57
C ILE A 290 0.01 -3.68 16.66
N TRP A 291 1.26 -3.95 17.03
CA TRP A 291 2.29 -2.90 17.09
C TRP A 291 2.53 -2.26 15.73
N LEU A 292 2.60 -3.06 14.66
CA LEU A 292 2.71 -2.54 13.30
C LEU A 292 1.50 -1.66 12.91
N ALA A 293 0.29 -2.11 13.21
CA ALA A 293 -0.93 -1.37 12.93
C ALA A 293 -0.94 -0.02 13.66
N LYS A 294 -0.61 -0.01 14.93
CA LYS A 294 -0.51 1.22 15.74
C LYS A 294 0.55 2.16 15.19
N GLU A 295 1.73 1.68 14.84
CA GLU A 295 2.79 2.49 14.25
C GLU A 295 2.37 3.16 12.95
N ILE A 296 1.73 2.40 12.05
CA ILE A 296 1.27 2.92 10.76
C ILE A 296 0.16 3.96 10.97
N ILE A 297 -0.82 3.68 11.83
CA ILE A 297 -1.93 4.62 12.08
C ILE A 297 -1.41 5.89 12.74
N ALA A 298 -0.53 5.79 13.74
CA ALA A 298 0.04 6.96 14.40
C ALA A 298 0.77 7.90 13.43
N ARG A 299 1.41 7.35 12.39
CA ARG A 299 2.11 8.14 11.35
C ARG A 299 1.16 8.97 10.48
N TYR A 300 -0.01 8.45 10.14
CA TYR A 300 -0.95 9.11 9.20
C TYR A 300 -2.07 9.86 9.90
N HIS A 301 -2.31 9.56 11.16
CA HIS A 301 -3.27 10.22 12.05
C HIS A 301 -2.53 10.73 13.29
N ASP A 302 -2.66 10.07 14.43
CA ASP A 302 -1.92 10.33 15.65
C ASP A 302 -1.92 9.09 16.57
N GLU A 303 -1.18 9.16 17.68
CA GLU A 303 -1.10 8.07 18.66
C GLU A 303 -2.46 7.79 19.34
N ALA A 304 -3.26 8.82 19.59
CA ALA A 304 -4.55 8.67 20.23
C ALA A 304 -5.54 7.92 19.30
N ALA A 305 -5.53 8.23 18.00
CA ALA A 305 -6.31 7.50 17.00
C ALA A 305 -5.87 6.04 16.86
N ALA A 306 -4.57 5.77 16.95
CA ALA A 306 -4.04 4.41 16.91
C ALA A 306 -4.49 3.58 18.12
N GLU A 307 -4.49 4.19 19.31
CA GLU A 307 -4.94 3.52 20.52
C GLU A 307 -6.45 3.27 20.49
N ALA A 308 -7.25 4.26 20.12
CA ALA A 308 -8.69 4.12 19.98
C ALA A 308 -9.07 3.02 18.97
N ALA A 309 -8.37 2.95 17.82
CA ALA A 309 -8.59 1.90 16.83
C ALA A 309 -8.27 0.49 17.38
N HIS A 310 -7.21 0.36 18.18
CA HIS A 310 -6.88 -0.89 18.86
C HIS A 310 -7.92 -1.27 19.91
N GLU A 311 -8.38 -0.32 20.73
CA GLU A 311 -9.43 -0.56 21.72
C GLU A 311 -10.73 -1.02 21.07
N ASP A 312 -11.19 -0.31 20.04
CA ASP A 312 -12.38 -0.68 19.26
C ASP A 312 -12.26 -2.09 18.65
N PHE A 313 -11.11 -2.37 18.04
CA PHE A 313 -10.84 -3.70 17.49
C PHE A 313 -10.90 -4.76 18.58
N THR A 314 -10.27 -4.52 19.72
CA THR A 314 -10.28 -5.46 20.85
C THR A 314 -11.68 -5.64 21.41
N GLN A 315 -12.47 -4.59 21.54
CA GLN A 315 -13.85 -4.68 21.99
C GLN A 315 -14.74 -5.48 21.03
N ARG A 316 -14.58 -5.30 19.73
CA ARG A 316 -15.32 -6.05 18.69
C ARG A 316 -14.97 -7.54 18.67
N PHE A 317 -13.71 -7.88 18.95
CA PHE A 317 -13.23 -9.27 18.86
C PHE A 317 -13.07 -9.97 20.22
N SER A 318 -12.93 -9.28 21.35
CA SER A 318 -12.85 -9.87 22.68
C SER A 318 -14.21 -10.10 23.32
N LYS A 319 -15.17 -9.24 23.07
CA LYS A 319 -16.57 -9.61 23.24
C LYS A 319 -16.90 -10.41 21.98
N ASN A 320 -17.49 -11.62 22.11
CA ASN A 320 -18.34 -12.20 21.09
C ASN A 320 -19.45 -11.17 20.75
N ALA A 321 -19.05 -10.04 20.20
CA ALA A 321 -19.90 -8.88 20.04
C ALA A 321 -20.95 -9.28 19.03
N ILE A 322 -22.15 -9.39 19.54
CA ILE A 322 -23.38 -9.43 18.78
C ILE A 322 -23.29 -8.26 17.79
N PRO A 323 -23.28 -8.48 16.47
CA PRO A 323 -23.25 -7.38 15.51
C PRO A 323 -24.42 -6.44 15.76
N ASP A 324 -24.18 -5.13 15.64
CA ASP A 324 -25.25 -4.13 15.76
C ASP A 324 -26.30 -4.29 14.64
N GLU A 325 -25.84 -4.68 13.43
CA GLU A 325 -26.70 -5.01 12.29
C GLU A 325 -26.72 -6.54 12.08
N MET A 326 -27.92 -7.12 12.20
CA MET A 326 -28.19 -8.53 11.95
C MET A 326 -29.62 -8.72 11.45
N PRO A 327 -29.93 -9.84 10.75
CA PRO A 327 -31.30 -10.18 10.39
C PRO A 327 -32.23 -10.20 11.62
N GLU A 328 -33.36 -9.52 11.52
CA GLU A 328 -34.46 -9.63 12.50
C GLU A 328 -35.50 -10.59 11.96
N VAL A 329 -35.89 -11.58 12.78
CA VAL A 329 -36.83 -12.60 12.40
C VAL A 329 -37.95 -12.65 13.46
N GLU A 330 -39.21 -12.46 13.04
CA GLU A 330 -40.39 -12.61 13.90
C GLU A 330 -40.96 -14.03 13.75
N LEU A 331 -41.13 -14.71 14.85
CA LEU A 331 -41.70 -16.05 14.91
C LEU A 331 -42.92 -16.06 15.82
N ALA A 332 -43.98 -16.72 15.37
CA ALA A 332 -45.17 -16.89 16.17
C ALA A 332 -44.97 -18.02 17.21
N LEU A 333 -45.44 -17.78 18.44
CA LEU A 333 -45.45 -18.83 19.48
C LEU A 333 -46.57 -19.85 19.20
N GLU A 334 -46.19 -21.12 19.05
CA GLU A 334 -47.15 -22.21 18.95
C GLU A 334 -47.17 -23.03 20.26
N GLY A 335 -48.27 -23.01 20.95
CA GLY A 335 -48.47 -23.79 22.21
C GLY A 335 -47.66 -23.21 23.40
N ASP A 336 -47.07 -24.08 24.22
CA ASP A 336 -46.39 -23.73 25.47
C ASP A 336 -44.93 -23.21 25.26
N GLY A 337 -44.44 -23.16 24.02
CA GLY A 337 -43.10 -22.69 23.70
C GLY A 337 -42.58 -23.21 22.35
N LEU A 338 -41.72 -22.43 21.72
CA LEU A 338 -41.08 -22.79 20.47
C LEU A 338 -39.83 -23.63 20.75
N ALA A 339 -39.74 -24.83 20.20
CA ALA A 339 -38.56 -25.67 20.37
C ALA A 339 -37.32 -24.97 19.76
N ILE A 340 -36.22 -24.89 20.51
CA ILE A 340 -35.02 -24.18 20.12
C ILE A 340 -34.45 -24.62 18.76
N ALA A 341 -34.54 -25.91 18.43
CA ALA A 341 -34.07 -26.43 17.15
C ALA A 341 -34.91 -25.92 15.96
N ASN A 342 -36.23 -25.75 16.15
CA ASN A 342 -37.13 -25.16 15.17
C ASN A 342 -36.84 -23.65 15.02
N LEU A 343 -36.72 -22.92 16.15
CA LEU A 343 -36.39 -21.51 16.17
C LEU A 343 -35.11 -21.22 15.36
N LEU A 344 -34.03 -21.99 15.57
CA LEU A 344 -32.77 -21.80 14.86
C LEU A 344 -32.89 -22.08 13.37
N LYS A 345 -33.72 -23.04 12.97
CA LYS A 345 -34.01 -23.35 11.57
C LYS A 345 -34.87 -22.26 10.94
N ASP A 346 -35.94 -21.85 11.60
CA ASP A 346 -36.89 -20.86 11.07
C ASP A 346 -36.29 -19.44 11.04
N ALA A 347 -35.25 -19.19 11.84
CA ALA A 347 -34.41 -17.99 11.78
C ALA A 347 -33.27 -18.07 10.74
N ASP A 348 -33.27 -19.12 9.90
CA ASP A 348 -32.23 -19.35 8.83
C ASP A 348 -30.78 -19.45 9.34
N LEU A 349 -30.62 -19.73 10.63
CA LEU A 349 -29.32 -19.91 11.25
C LEU A 349 -28.72 -21.29 10.96
N VAL A 350 -29.57 -22.29 10.71
CA VAL A 350 -29.20 -23.66 10.30
C VAL A 350 -30.19 -24.16 9.24
N ALA A 351 -29.75 -25.11 8.42
CA ALA A 351 -30.59 -25.64 7.35
C ALA A 351 -31.66 -26.67 7.89
N THR A 352 -31.35 -27.38 8.98
CA THR A 352 -32.23 -28.42 9.54
C THR A 352 -32.21 -28.41 11.05
N THR A 353 -33.27 -28.93 11.67
CA THR A 353 -33.35 -29.13 13.13
C THR A 353 -32.31 -30.12 13.66
N SER A 354 -31.94 -31.12 12.84
CA SER A 354 -30.86 -32.06 13.19
C SER A 354 -29.50 -31.36 13.23
N GLU A 355 -29.28 -30.42 12.36
CA GLU A 355 -28.08 -29.57 12.39
C GLU A 355 -28.07 -28.67 13.64
N ALA A 356 -29.21 -28.06 13.98
CA ALA A 356 -29.36 -27.26 15.18
C ALA A 356 -28.96 -28.05 16.44
N LEU A 357 -29.49 -29.23 16.62
CA LEU A 357 -29.19 -30.09 17.76
C LEU A 357 -27.71 -30.49 17.82
N ARG A 358 -27.12 -30.80 16.68
CA ARG A 358 -25.68 -31.08 16.58
C ARG A 358 -24.83 -29.87 16.99
N MET A 359 -25.17 -28.69 16.50
CA MET A 359 -24.43 -27.44 16.82
C MET A 359 -24.58 -27.07 18.30
N ILE A 360 -25.76 -27.28 18.92
CA ILE A 360 -25.96 -27.09 20.35
C ILE A 360 -25.07 -28.06 21.14
N LYS A 361 -25.07 -29.35 20.79
CA LYS A 361 -24.25 -30.37 21.45
C LYS A 361 -22.72 -30.06 21.32
N GLN A 362 -22.30 -29.45 20.24
CA GLN A 362 -20.92 -29.01 20.03
C GLN A 362 -20.57 -27.69 20.76
N GLY A 363 -21.57 -27.09 21.44
CA GLY A 363 -21.40 -25.79 22.10
C GLY A 363 -21.18 -24.61 21.17
N ALA A 364 -21.64 -24.72 19.94
CA ALA A 364 -21.50 -23.73 18.89
C ALA A 364 -22.70 -22.77 18.79
N VAL A 365 -23.72 -22.92 19.65
CA VAL A 365 -24.90 -22.04 19.71
C VAL A 365 -24.86 -21.19 20.96
N LYS A 366 -25.14 -19.87 20.80
CA LYS A 366 -25.27 -18.94 21.92
C LYS A 366 -26.59 -18.17 21.83
N ARG A 367 -27.14 -17.82 22.99
CA ARG A 367 -28.24 -16.88 23.16
C ARG A 367 -27.77 -15.71 23.98
N ASP A 368 -27.91 -14.49 23.45
CA ASP A 368 -27.47 -13.24 24.09
C ASP A 368 -25.99 -13.28 24.59
N GLY A 369 -25.12 -13.98 23.83
CA GLY A 369 -23.70 -14.17 24.16
C GLY A 369 -23.39 -15.36 25.06
N GLU A 370 -24.41 -15.98 25.74
CA GLU A 370 -24.22 -17.13 26.59
C GLU A 370 -24.42 -18.44 25.84
N LYS A 371 -23.62 -19.44 26.16
CA LYS A 371 -23.67 -20.76 25.52
C LYS A 371 -24.97 -21.48 25.82
N LEU A 372 -25.64 -21.96 24.79
CA LEU A 372 -26.87 -22.72 24.92
C LEU A 372 -26.52 -24.22 24.95
N GLU A 373 -26.85 -24.88 26.04
CA GLU A 373 -26.50 -26.31 26.27
C GLU A 373 -27.67 -27.27 26.11
N ASP A 374 -28.90 -26.78 26.35
CA ASP A 374 -30.08 -27.62 26.27
C ASP A 374 -30.74 -27.59 24.88
N GLY A 375 -30.56 -28.65 24.11
CA GLY A 375 -31.20 -28.81 22.80
C GLY A 375 -32.71 -29.08 22.84
N LYS A 376 -33.30 -29.29 24.02
CA LYS A 376 -34.75 -29.48 24.22
C LYS A 376 -35.43 -28.25 24.80
N ALA A 377 -34.69 -27.15 24.97
CA ALA A 377 -35.22 -25.91 25.52
C ALA A 377 -36.42 -25.41 24.71
N LEU A 378 -37.48 -24.99 25.41
CA LEU A 378 -38.61 -24.27 24.85
C LEU A 378 -38.38 -22.75 25.07
N VAL A 379 -38.56 -21.99 24.02
CA VAL A 379 -38.43 -20.54 24.06
C VAL A 379 -39.79 -19.90 24.06
N GLY A 380 -40.07 -19.11 25.10
CA GLY A 380 -41.31 -18.34 25.24
C GLY A 380 -41.23 -17.00 24.48
N THR A 381 -42.26 -16.16 24.64
CA THR A 381 -42.31 -14.81 24.06
C THR A 381 -41.16 -13.94 24.55
N GLY A 382 -40.62 -13.14 23.65
CA GLY A 382 -39.51 -12.21 23.94
C GLY A 382 -38.57 -12.02 22.77
N THR A 383 -37.58 -11.16 22.97
CA THR A 383 -36.53 -10.88 21.97
C THR A 383 -35.18 -11.35 22.49
N ALA A 384 -34.47 -12.11 21.68
CA ALA A 384 -33.11 -12.56 22.00
C ALA A 384 -32.25 -12.65 20.74
N VAL A 385 -30.95 -12.53 20.90
CA VAL A 385 -29.99 -12.70 19.80
C VAL A 385 -29.43 -14.11 19.85
N TYR A 386 -29.56 -14.81 18.73
CA TYR A 386 -29.01 -16.16 18.57
C TYR A 386 -27.78 -16.11 17.64
N GLN A 387 -26.76 -16.84 18.06
CA GLN A 387 -25.53 -17.02 17.28
C GLN A 387 -25.30 -18.51 17.03
N VAL A 388 -24.99 -18.88 15.77
CA VAL A 388 -24.58 -20.23 15.39
C VAL A 388 -23.21 -20.20 14.74
N GLY A 389 -22.23 -20.86 15.37
CA GLY A 389 -20.82 -20.76 14.96
C GLY A 389 -20.25 -19.36 15.18
N LYS A 390 -19.29 -18.97 14.33
CA LYS A 390 -18.59 -17.67 14.46
C LYS A 390 -19.23 -16.52 13.67
N ARG A 391 -20.11 -16.82 12.70
CA ARG A 391 -20.51 -15.84 11.66
C ARG A 391 -22.01 -15.64 11.49
N LYS A 392 -22.86 -16.57 11.96
CA LYS A 392 -24.30 -16.47 11.78
C LYS A 392 -24.97 -15.92 13.03
N PHE A 393 -25.66 -14.79 12.87
CA PHE A 393 -26.40 -14.10 13.92
C PHE A 393 -27.81 -13.77 13.41
N ALA A 394 -28.79 -13.83 14.29
CA ALA A 394 -30.14 -13.29 14.06
C ALA A 394 -30.76 -12.80 15.38
N ARG A 395 -31.44 -11.67 15.32
CA ARG A 395 -32.32 -11.19 16.38
C ARG A 395 -33.69 -11.82 16.17
N VAL A 396 -34.09 -12.68 17.07
CA VAL A 396 -35.38 -13.40 16.98
C VAL A 396 -36.35 -12.79 17.97
N ILE A 397 -37.52 -12.43 17.47
CA ILE A 397 -38.65 -11.89 18.23
C ILE A 397 -39.75 -12.97 18.21
N VAL A 398 -39.99 -13.59 19.35
CA VAL A 398 -41.08 -14.57 19.51
C VAL A 398 -42.31 -13.85 20.08
N LYS A 399 -43.39 -13.84 19.33
CA LYS A 399 -44.67 -13.16 19.67
C LYS A 399 -45.77 -14.13 19.96
#